data_6d74d086bd6279c8f6d04d58cf6a8db6
#
_entry.id   6d74d086bd6279c8f6d04d58cf6a8db6
#
_cell.length_a   1.000
_cell.length_b   1.000
_cell.length_c   1.000
_cell.angle_alpha   90.00
_cell.angle_beta   90.00
_cell.angle_gamma   90.00
#
_symmetry.space_group_name_H-M   'P 1'
#
loop_
_entity.id
_entity.type
_entity.pdbx_description
1 polymer ?
#
loop_
_entity_poly.entity_id
_entity_poly.type
_entity_poly.pdbx_seq_one_letter_code
_entity_poly.pdbx_strand_id
1 'polypeptide(L)'
;MGSCKSFYDPQEDSYLLERWVRKYASGKVLDIGTGSGIQAIAAAQSQKVKSVLAVDVQKGVIDYCNKNIKNPKIKFVRSDLFGNVKGKFDTVIFNPPYLPQALELRDVELEGGKKGYEVIQKFLDEVNNFMGKDGIVLMIFSSLTKKEKVNEFIANNLLEFQELEKLHVFFEDIYAYLLQKNEFLKELEEKKISGVKYFAKGHRGILYTGMHKNKKIVIKMKNPKSSAFGRIQNEAKWLEKLNKFKIGPKLVFSKDEYFVYEHIEGDFIADYIKKANKSRIKKIIKGIFSQLFTLDKIGADKEEMHHPLKHIIIRNHNPVMLDFERMHFVKDSKNVTQFCQFLMNSKLNEILKTKKISIDRNEIMNLAKIYKRNMNIANLNKIINSIK
;
A
#
# COMPACT_ATOMS: atom_id res chain seq x y z
N MET A 1 -7.16 -46.27 23.43
CA MET A 1 -6.08 -45.29 23.25
C MET A 1 -6.55 -44.30 22.18
N GLY A 2 -7.15 -43.20 22.61
CA GLY A 2 -7.62 -42.14 21.69
C GLY A 2 -6.41 -41.41 21.15
N SER A 3 -6.25 -41.42 19.83
CA SER A 3 -5.30 -40.53 19.16
C SER A 3 -5.76 -39.08 19.46
N CYS A 4 -4.94 -38.33 20.19
CA CYS A 4 -5.12 -36.92 20.38
C CYS A 4 -5.23 -36.28 18.95
N LYS A 5 -6.41 -35.83 18.55
CA LYS A 5 -6.55 -35.07 17.32
C LYS A 5 -5.76 -33.78 17.50
N SER A 6 -4.76 -33.56 16.67
CA SER A 6 -3.85 -32.42 16.75
C SER A 6 -4.37 -31.20 15.98
N PHE A 7 -5.70 -31.03 15.80
CA PHE A 7 -6.29 -29.93 15.10
C PHE A 7 -7.67 -29.57 15.69
N TYR A 8 -8.09 -28.32 15.45
CA TYR A 8 -9.31 -27.72 15.95
C TYR A 8 -10.57 -28.54 15.60
N ASP A 9 -11.32 -28.95 16.60
CA ASP A 9 -12.64 -29.56 16.40
C ASP A 9 -13.67 -28.43 16.10
N PRO A 10 -14.54 -28.59 15.07
CA PRO A 10 -15.55 -27.60 14.72
C PRO A 10 -16.42 -27.20 15.90
N GLN A 11 -16.55 -25.91 16.14
CA GLN A 11 -17.39 -25.28 17.14
C GLN A 11 -18.46 -24.41 16.47
N GLU A 12 -19.16 -23.58 17.24
CA GLU A 12 -20.25 -22.71 16.79
C GLU A 12 -19.85 -21.80 15.64
N ASP A 13 -18.61 -21.28 15.64
CA ASP A 13 -17.99 -20.50 14.60
C ASP A 13 -17.93 -21.24 13.26
N SER A 14 -17.45 -22.50 13.32
CA SER A 14 -17.35 -23.35 12.15
C SER A 14 -18.71 -23.68 11.54
N TYR A 15 -19.71 -23.95 12.38
CA TYR A 15 -21.08 -24.22 11.93
C TYR A 15 -21.79 -22.95 11.42
N LEU A 16 -21.49 -21.79 12.01
CA LEU A 16 -21.96 -20.51 11.50
C LEU A 16 -21.45 -20.29 10.07
N LEU A 17 -20.15 -20.43 9.83
CA LEU A 17 -19.57 -20.27 8.51
C LEU A 17 -20.08 -21.31 7.52
N GLU A 18 -20.22 -22.58 7.92
CA GLU A 18 -20.74 -23.65 7.08
C GLU A 18 -22.10 -23.32 6.48
N ARG A 19 -23.03 -22.74 7.25
CA ARG A 19 -24.35 -22.31 6.74
C ARG A 19 -24.25 -21.32 5.58
N TRP A 20 -23.33 -20.37 5.71
CA TRP A 20 -23.11 -19.35 4.68
C TRP A 20 -22.34 -19.89 3.47
N VAL A 21 -21.41 -20.82 3.68
CA VAL A 21 -20.72 -21.56 2.61
C VAL A 21 -21.73 -22.35 1.77
N ARG A 22 -22.63 -23.09 2.38
CA ARG A 22 -23.70 -23.82 1.67
C ARG A 22 -24.57 -22.90 0.80
N LYS A 23 -24.82 -21.68 1.26
CA LYS A 23 -25.67 -20.70 0.56
C LYS A 23 -24.95 -20.00 -0.60
N TYR A 24 -23.71 -19.60 -0.42
CA TYR A 24 -23.01 -18.69 -1.34
C TYR A 24 -21.89 -19.34 -2.16
N ALA A 25 -21.30 -20.46 -1.73
CA ALA A 25 -20.16 -21.04 -2.42
C ALA A 25 -20.52 -21.47 -3.86
N SER A 26 -19.69 -21.06 -4.80
CA SER A 26 -19.86 -21.38 -6.22
C SER A 26 -18.51 -21.38 -6.95
N GLY A 27 -18.49 -22.00 -8.15
CA GLY A 27 -17.33 -22.02 -9.05
C GLY A 27 -16.13 -22.74 -8.46
N LYS A 28 -14.95 -22.15 -8.57
CA LYS A 28 -13.71 -22.62 -7.96
C LYS A 28 -13.62 -22.05 -6.55
N VAL A 29 -13.52 -22.92 -5.56
CA VAL A 29 -13.49 -22.55 -4.14
C VAL A 29 -12.09 -22.73 -3.57
N LEU A 30 -11.66 -21.81 -2.74
CA LEU A 30 -10.45 -21.89 -1.92
C LEU A 30 -10.87 -21.87 -0.44
N ASP A 31 -10.51 -22.89 0.31
CA ASP A 31 -10.69 -22.97 1.77
C ASP A 31 -9.35 -22.82 2.45
N ILE A 32 -9.13 -21.72 3.16
CA ILE A 32 -7.86 -21.38 3.83
C ILE A 32 -7.96 -21.71 5.31
N GLY A 33 -6.98 -22.48 5.83
CA GLY A 33 -7.02 -23.00 7.20
C GLY A 33 -8.12 -24.05 7.33
N THR A 34 -8.10 -25.07 6.46
CA THR A 34 -9.21 -26.02 6.32
C THR A 34 -9.51 -26.84 7.58
N GLY A 35 -8.53 -27.03 8.48
CA GLY A 35 -8.68 -27.78 9.72
C GLY A 35 -9.30 -29.17 9.50
N SER A 36 -10.46 -29.42 10.09
CA SER A 36 -11.20 -30.67 9.92
C SER A 36 -11.74 -30.94 8.50
N GLY A 37 -11.66 -29.93 7.60
CA GLY A 37 -12.22 -29.99 6.25
C GLY A 37 -13.71 -29.66 6.16
N ILE A 38 -14.33 -29.19 7.24
CA ILE A 38 -15.79 -28.93 7.30
C ILE A 38 -16.26 -27.97 6.21
N GLN A 39 -15.54 -26.86 5.98
CA GLN A 39 -15.90 -25.87 4.98
C GLN A 39 -15.71 -26.40 3.56
N ALA A 40 -14.59 -27.12 3.32
CA ALA A 40 -14.34 -27.76 2.04
C ALA A 40 -15.42 -28.80 1.67
N ILE A 41 -15.86 -29.62 2.64
CA ILE A 41 -16.94 -30.60 2.48
C ILE A 41 -18.25 -29.88 2.17
N ALA A 42 -18.61 -28.86 2.97
CA ALA A 42 -19.83 -28.10 2.77
C ALA A 42 -19.90 -27.44 1.39
N ALA A 43 -18.79 -26.84 0.94
CA ALA A 43 -18.70 -26.26 -0.40
C ALA A 43 -18.85 -27.32 -1.49
N ALA A 44 -18.18 -28.47 -1.38
CA ALA A 44 -18.19 -29.52 -2.39
C ALA A 44 -19.57 -30.18 -2.60
N GLN A 45 -20.44 -30.11 -1.60
CA GLN A 45 -21.83 -30.61 -1.70
C GLN A 45 -22.71 -29.75 -2.63
N SER A 46 -22.35 -28.50 -2.86
CA SER A 46 -23.08 -27.63 -3.78
C SER A 46 -22.85 -28.02 -5.25
N GLN A 47 -23.93 -28.12 -6.03
CA GLN A 47 -23.85 -28.33 -7.48
C GLN A 47 -23.23 -27.11 -8.20
N LYS A 48 -23.28 -25.93 -7.61
CA LYS A 48 -22.67 -24.70 -8.15
C LYS A 48 -21.13 -24.70 -8.04
N VAL A 49 -20.58 -25.57 -7.19
CA VAL A 49 -19.13 -25.67 -6.95
C VAL A 49 -18.50 -26.67 -7.92
N LYS A 50 -17.50 -26.20 -8.65
CA LYS A 50 -16.75 -26.98 -9.65
C LYS A 50 -15.59 -27.75 -9.00
N SER A 51 -14.84 -27.08 -8.13
CA SER A 51 -13.70 -27.66 -7.43
C SER A 51 -13.41 -26.88 -6.16
N VAL A 52 -12.78 -27.55 -5.20
CA VAL A 52 -12.35 -26.97 -3.93
C VAL A 52 -10.85 -27.24 -3.78
N LEU A 53 -10.07 -26.20 -3.57
CA LEU A 53 -8.70 -26.27 -3.06
C LEU A 53 -8.74 -25.94 -1.58
N ALA A 54 -8.42 -26.88 -0.75
CA ALA A 54 -8.39 -26.72 0.71
C ALA A 54 -6.95 -26.70 1.19
N VAL A 55 -6.55 -25.69 1.93
CA VAL A 55 -5.16 -25.51 2.34
C VAL A 55 -5.04 -25.32 3.85
N ASP A 56 -3.93 -25.81 4.42
CA ASP A 56 -3.57 -25.65 5.83
C ASP A 56 -2.04 -25.60 5.98
N VAL A 57 -1.56 -24.88 6.99
CA VAL A 57 -0.12 -24.80 7.28
C VAL A 57 0.39 -26.09 7.93
N GLN A 58 -0.48 -26.80 8.65
CA GLN A 58 -0.15 -28.01 9.39
C GLN A 58 -0.16 -29.24 8.48
N LYS A 59 0.98 -29.92 8.39
CA LYS A 59 1.09 -31.18 7.64
C LYS A 59 0.11 -32.25 8.15
N GLY A 60 -0.03 -32.38 9.47
CA GLY A 60 -0.93 -33.37 10.08
C GLY A 60 -2.38 -33.22 9.69
N VAL A 61 -2.86 -31.96 9.57
CA VAL A 61 -4.21 -31.62 9.06
C VAL A 61 -4.38 -32.13 7.62
N ILE A 62 -3.44 -31.84 6.75
CA ILE A 62 -3.50 -32.25 5.34
C ILE A 62 -3.45 -33.76 5.19
N ASP A 63 -2.59 -34.45 5.96
CA ASP A 63 -2.50 -35.90 5.97
C ASP A 63 -3.81 -36.56 6.46
N TYR A 64 -4.42 -35.99 7.51
CA TYR A 64 -5.73 -36.42 8.02
C TYR A 64 -6.83 -36.24 6.98
N CYS A 65 -6.95 -35.08 6.36
CA CYS A 65 -7.96 -34.76 5.36
C CYS A 65 -7.81 -35.67 4.14
N ASN A 66 -6.61 -35.87 3.63
CA ASN A 66 -6.35 -36.79 2.49
C ASN A 66 -6.72 -38.24 2.81
N LYS A 67 -6.54 -38.68 4.06
CA LYS A 67 -6.88 -40.03 4.47
C LYS A 67 -8.39 -40.24 4.62
N ASN A 68 -9.09 -39.26 5.22
CA ASN A 68 -10.45 -39.48 5.72
C ASN A 68 -11.54 -38.86 4.80
N ILE A 69 -11.19 -37.88 3.95
CA ILE A 69 -12.16 -37.17 3.09
C ILE A 69 -11.93 -37.63 1.64
N LYS A 70 -12.89 -38.36 1.09
CA LYS A 70 -12.86 -38.90 -0.28
C LYS A 70 -13.92 -38.20 -1.12
N ASN A 71 -13.58 -37.04 -1.67
CA ASN A 71 -14.44 -36.27 -2.56
C ASN A 71 -13.65 -35.81 -3.79
N PRO A 72 -14.05 -36.20 -5.02
CA PRO A 72 -13.31 -35.89 -6.23
C PRO A 72 -13.21 -34.39 -6.53
N LYS A 73 -14.07 -33.55 -5.96
CA LYS A 73 -14.01 -32.11 -6.12
C LYS A 73 -12.97 -31.45 -5.22
N ILE A 74 -12.47 -32.13 -4.15
CA ILE A 74 -11.62 -31.50 -3.12
C ILE A 74 -10.19 -31.96 -3.29
N LYS A 75 -9.26 -31.00 -3.29
CA LYS A 75 -7.82 -31.23 -3.24
C LYS A 75 -7.26 -30.55 -2.00
N PHE A 76 -6.49 -31.30 -1.19
CA PHE A 76 -5.81 -30.80 0.00
C PHE A 76 -4.33 -30.53 -0.31
N VAL A 77 -3.84 -29.34 0.08
CA VAL A 77 -2.45 -28.91 -0.16
C VAL A 77 -1.92 -28.17 1.07
N ARG A 78 -0.70 -28.49 1.49
CA ARG A 78 -0.05 -27.74 2.56
C ARG A 78 0.35 -26.36 2.07
N SER A 79 -0.11 -25.30 2.77
CA SER A 79 0.20 -23.90 2.45
C SER A 79 0.10 -23.03 3.69
N ASP A 80 1.03 -22.10 3.86
CA ASP A 80 0.86 -20.97 4.78
C ASP A 80 0.09 -19.88 3.99
N LEU A 81 -1.16 -19.66 4.38
CA LEU A 81 -2.11 -18.84 3.64
C LEU A 81 -2.02 -19.13 2.12
N PHE A 82 -1.59 -18.14 1.32
CA PHE A 82 -1.53 -18.23 -0.14
C PHE A 82 -0.21 -18.76 -0.71
N GLY A 83 0.77 -19.13 0.13
CA GLY A 83 2.15 -19.45 -0.30
C GLY A 83 2.27 -20.50 -1.41
N ASN A 84 1.41 -21.54 -1.39
CA ASN A 84 1.37 -22.60 -2.39
C ASN A 84 0.08 -22.59 -3.24
N VAL A 85 -0.69 -21.51 -3.15
CA VAL A 85 -1.95 -21.35 -3.93
C VAL A 85 -1.66 -20.73 -5.29
N LYS A 86 -2.32 -21.24 -6.34
CA LYS A 86 -2.22 -20.72 -7.70
C LYS A 86 -3.59 -20.53 -8.32
N GLY A 87 -3.73 -19.49 -9.14
CA GLY A 87 -4.95 -19.23 -9.89
C GLY A 87 -5.89 -18.26 -9.19
N LYS A 88 -7.12 -18.16 -9.73
CA LYS A 88 -8.19 -17.30 -9.24
C LYS A 88 -9.37 -18.16 -8.81
N PHE A 89 -10.08 -17.72 -7.78
CA PHE A 89 -11.20 -18.41 -7.18
C PHE A 89 -12.46 -17.53 -7.19
N ASP A 90 -13.59 -18.19 -7.36
CA ASP A 90 -14.89 -17.53 -7.34
C ASP A 90 -15.41 -17.37 -5.91
N THR A 91 -14.98 -18.26 -5.02
CA THR A 91 -15.27 -18.18 -3.58
C THR A 91 -13.99 -18.47 -2.79
N VAL A 92 -13.64 -17.60 -1.83
CA VAL A 92 -12.61 -17.84 -0.84
C VAL A 92 -13.26 -17.94 0.53
N ILE A 93 -12.93 -18.97 1.29
CA ILE A 93 -13.46 -19.23 2.62
C ILE A 93 -12.31 -19.08 3.62
N PHE A 94 -12.56 -18.40 4.73
CA PHE A 94 -11.55 -18.22 5.76
C PHE A 94 -12.17 -18.18 7.16
N ASN A 95 -11.91 -19.21 7.92
CA ASN A 95 -12.07 -19.22 9.37
C ASN A 95 -10.68 -19.06 10.00
N PRO A 96 -10.23 -17.83 10.26
CA PRO A 96 -8.88 -17.61 10.81
C PRO A 96 -8.78 -18.00 12.27
N PRO A 97 -7.57 -18.29 12.77
CA PRO A 97 -7.31 -18.15 14.18
C PRO A 97 -7.47 -16.66 14.56
N TYR A 98 -8.28 -16.36 15.58
CA TYR A 98 -8.66 -14.99 15.92
C TYR A 98 -8.48 -14.65 17.41
N LEU A 99 -8.06 -15.58 18.24
CA LEU A 99 -7.78 -15.28 19.66
C LEU A 99 -6.46 -14.54 19.80
N PRO A 100 -6.38 -13.51 20.66
CA PRO A 100 -5.12 -12.90 21.04
C PRO A 100 -4.22 -13.91 21.74
N GLN A 101 -2.92 -13.87 21.47
CA GLN A 101 -1.94 -14.79 22.04
C GLN A 101 -1.95 -14.71 23.57
N ALA A 102 -2.22 -15.83 24.25
CA ALA A 102 -2.10 -15.94 25.70
C ALA A 102 -0.62 -16.04 26.09
N LEU A 103 -0.25 -15.44 27.25
CA LEU A 103 1.16 -15.34 27.69
C LEU A 103 1.84 -16.68 27.99
N GLU A 104 1.09 -17.76 28.18
CA GLU A 104 1.65 -19.03 28.74
C GLU A 104 1.55 -20.27 27.84
N LEU A 105 0.69 -20.29 26.82
CA LEU A 105 0.54 -21.43 25.91
C LEU A 105 0.37 -20.92 24.46
N ARG A 106 1.23 -21.39 23.56
CA ARG A 106 1.10 -21.11 22.12
C ARG A 106 0.18 -22.15 21.48
N ASP A 107 -1.01 -21.71 21.10
CA ASP A 107 -1.93 -22.51 20.29
C ASP A 107 -2.09 -21.88 18.90
N VAL A 108 -1.39 -22.46 17.92
CA VAL A 108 -1.35 -21.95 16.52
C VAL A 108 -2.73 -22.03 15.85
N GLU A 109 -3.63 -22.87 16.37
CA GLU A 109 -4.97 -23.07 15.81
C GLU A 109 -5.95 -21.96 16.24
N LEU A 110 -5.69 -21.34 17.38
CA LEU A 110 -6.57 -20.34 17.99
C LEU A 110 -5.98 -18.94 17.95
N GLU A 111 -4.64 -18.81 17.92
CA GLU A 111 -3.96 -17.52 18.06
C GLU A 111 -3.83 -16.79 16.72
N GLY A 112 -4.56 -15.69 16.56
CA GLY A 112 -4.48 -14.75 15.43
C GLY A 112 -3.27 -13.80 15.47
N GLY A 113 -2.30 -14.03 16.37
CA GLY A 113 -1.15 -13.18 16.66
C GLY A 113 -1.30 -12.42 17.99
N LYS A 114 -0.35 -11.53 18.31
CA LYS A 114 -0.31 -10.80 19.59
C LYS A 114 -1.59 -10.03 19.92
N LYS A 115 -2.32 -9.57 18.93
CA LYS A 115 -3.57 -8.80 19.07
C LYS A 115 -4.78 -9.49 18.46
N GLY A 116 -4.61 -10.71 17.92
CA GLY A 116 -5.65 -11.54 17.36
C GLY A 116 -6.06 -11.21 15.91
N TYR A 117 -5.56 -10.13 15.29
CA TYR A 117 -5.94 -9.74 13.94
C TYR A 117 -4.80 -9.83 12.90
N GLU A 118 -3.59 -10.19 13.30
CA GLU A 118 -2.43 -10.16 12.40
C GLU A 118 -2.54 -11.16 11.25
N VAL A 119 -3.14 -12.34 11.51
CA VAL A 119 -3.40 -13.33 10.46
C VAL A 119 -4.48 -12.85 9.49
N ILE A 120 -5.54 -12.23 10.00
CA ILE A 120 -6.60 -11.61 9.19
C ILE A 120 -6.01 -10.52 8.31
N GLN A 121 -5.15 -9.67 8.85
CA GLN A 121 -4.48 -8.61 8.08
C GLN A 121 -3.67 -9.19 6.92
N LYS A 122 -2.81 -10.20 7.19
CA LYS A 122 -2.01 -10.86 6.15
C LYS A 122 -2.89 -11.46 5.04
N PHE A 123 -3.98 -12.13 5.45
CA PHE A 123 -4.95 -12.68 4.51
C PHE A 123 -5.55 -11.59 3.61
N LEU A 124 -6.05 -10.50 4.19
CA LEU A 124 -6.67 -9.40 3.47
C LEU A 124 -5.68 -8.68 2.53
N ASP A 125 -4.41 -8.57 2.92
CA ASP A 125 -3.35 -7.95 2.11
C ASP A 125 -3.03 -8.74 0.82
N GLU A 126 -3.43 -10.00 0.74
CA GLU A 126 -3.12 -10.88 -0.39
C GLU A 126 -4.34 -11.39 -1.16
N VAL A 127 -5.51 -11.51 -0.52
CA VAL A 127 -6.69 -12.20 -1.06
C VAL A 127 -7.13 -11.69 -2.43
N ASN A 128 -7.02 -10.39 -2.69
CA ASN A 128 -7.36 -9.78 -3.98
C ASN A 128 -6.60 -10.40 -5.17
N ASN A 129 -5.38 -10.90 -4.92
CA ASN A 129 -4.57 -11.56 -5.95
C ASN A 129 -5.12 -12.93 -6.33
N PHE A 130 -6.00 -13.51 -5.52
CA PHE A 130 -6.56 -14.85 -5.70
C PHE A 130 -8.08 -14.85 -5.96
N MET A 131 -8.75 -13.72 -5.81
CA MET A 131 -10.17 -13.56 -6.17
C MET A 131 -10.34 -13.35 -7.68
N GLY A 132 -11.35 -13.99 -8.26
CA GLY A 132 -11.89 -13.64 -9.57
C GLY A 132 -12.43 -12.20 -9.60
N LYS A 133 -12.89 -11.72 -10.77
CA LYS A 133 -13.45 -10.35 -10.90
C LYS A 133 -14.64 -10.16 -9.96
N ASP A 134 -15.56 -11.10 -9.96
CA ASP A 134 -16.77 -11.12 -9.14
C ASP A 134 -16.69 -12.14 -7.99
N GLY A 135 -15.45 -12.50 -7.62
CA GLY A 135 -15.20 -13.43 -6.52
C GLY A 135 -15.62 -12.85 -5.18
N ILE A 136 -16.04 -13.73 -4.27
CA ILE A 136 -16.43 -13.39 -2.91
C ILE A 136 -15.50 -14.02 -1.88
N VAL A 137 -15.43 -13.40 -0.71
CA VAL A 137 -14.83 -14.01 0.49
C VAL A 137 -15.91 -14.22 1.53
N LEU A 138 -15.99 -15.41 2.08
CA LEU A 138 -16.76 -15.72 3.27
C LEU A 138 -15.80 -15.85 4.44
N MET A 139 -15.88 -14.95 5.40
CA MET A 139 -14.96 -14.88 6.53
C MET A 139 -15.72 -14.70 7.84
N ILE A 140 -15.22 -15.35 8.88
CA ILE A 140 -15.67 -15.08 10.25
C ILE A 140 -14.52 -14.51 11.09
N PHE A 141 -14.88 -13.82 12.15
CA PHE A 141 -13.95 -13.34 13.16
C PHE A 141 -14.70 -12.94 14.43
N SER A 142 -14.00 -12.91 15.55
CA SER A 142 -14.53 -12.57 16.87
C SER A 142 -14.44 -11.07 17.17
N SER A 143 -15.32 -10.59 18.06
CA SER A 143 -15.22 -9.24 18.65
C SER A 143 -13.89 -9.01 19.37
N LEU A 144 -13.21 -10.07 19.82
CA LEU A 144 -11.91 -10.00 20.47
C LEU A 144 -10.79 -9.53 19.50
N THR A 145 -10.99 -9.63 18.18
CA THR A 145 -10.05 -9.15 17.17
C THR A 145 -10.17 -7.67 16.85
N LYS A 146 -11.00 -6.90 17.57
CA LYS A 146 -11.28 -5.47 17.32
C LYS A 146 -11.89 -5.24 15.93
N LYS A 147 -13.21 -5.39 15.83
CA LYS A 147 -14.03 -5.25 14.61
C LYS A 147 -13.64 -4.04 13.77
N GLU A 148 -13.37 -2.88 14.41
CA GLU A 148 -12.99 -1.65 13.73
C GLU A 148 -11.66 -1.80 12.97
N LYS A 149 -10.71 -2.60 13.50
CA LYS A 149 -9.44 -2.86 12.81
C LYS A 149 -9.62 -3.78 11.62
N VAL A 150 -10.45 -4.81 11.75
CA VAL A 150 -10.79 -5.69 10.62
C VAL A 150 -11.45 -4.87 9.51
N ASN A 151 -12.42 -4.01 9.84
CA ASN A 151 -13.08 -3.13 8.88
C ASN A 151 -12.10 -2.14 8.22
N GLU A 152 -11.12 -1.63 8.98
CA GLU A 152 -10.04 -0.78 8.43
C GLU A 152 -9.19 -1.56 7.41
N PHE A 153 -8.81 -2.80 7.70
CA PHE A 153 -8.04 -3.64 6.77
C PHE A 153 -8.82 -3.99 5.52
N ILE A 154 -10.12 -4.30 5.64
CA ILE A 154 -11.01 -4.54 4.49
C ILE A 154 -11.03 -3.30 3.59
N ALA A 155 -11.27 -2.12 4.14
CA ALA A 155 -11.30 -0.88 3.38
C ALA A 155 -9.94 -0.51 2.75
N ASN A 156 -8.83 -0.72 3.47
CA ASN A 156 -7.47 -0.47 2.97
C ASN A 156 -7.14 -1.38 1.78
N ASN A 157 -7.72 -2.58 1.71
CA ASN A 157 -7.53 -3.51 0.61
C ASN A 157 -8.57 -3.35 -0.52
N LEU A 158 -9.32 -2.22 -0.52
CA LEU A 158 -10.34 -1.91 -1.53
C LEU A 158 -11.42 -3.00 -1.64
N LEU A 159 -11.75 -3.59 -0.50
CA LEU A 159 -12.86 -4.50 -0.34
C LEU A 159 -14.03 -3.77 0.33
N GLU A 160 -15.23 -4.21 0.07
CA GLU A 160 -16.44 -3.88 0.79
C GLU A 160 -17.01 -5.14 1.44
N PHE A 161 -17.82 -4.98 2.48
CA PHE A 161 -18.37 -6.11 3.21
C PHE A 161 -19.87 -5.95 3.44
N GLN A 162 -20.51 -7.09 3.50
CA GLN A 162 -21.85 -7.27 4.06
C GLN A 162 -21.73 -8.13 5.32
N GLU A 163 -22.19 -7.63 6.46
CA GLU A 163 -22.38 -8.44 7.66
C GLU A 163 -23.58 -9.36 7.43
N LEU A 164 -23.33 -10.66 7.31
CA LEU A 164 -24.38 -11.66 7.04
C LEU A 164 -25.10 -12.07 8.31
N GLU A 165 -24.33 -12.21 9.38
CA GLU A 165 -24.85 -12.67 10.67
C GLU A 165 -23.90 -12.28 11.79
N LYS A 166 -24.45 -12.09 12.98
CA LYS A 166 -23.75 -11.94 14.25
C LYS A 166 -24.30 -12.99 15.22
N LEU A 167 -23.43 -13.83 15.73
CA LEU A 167 -23.73 -14.84 16.73
C LEU A 167 -23.07 -14.47 18.05
N HIS A 168 -23.87 -14.41 19.13
CA HIS A 168 -23.34 -14.21 20.48
C HIS A 168 -23.03 -15.57 21.09
N VAL A 169 -21.77 -15.77 21.51
CA VAL A 169 -21.27 -17.01 22.12
C VAL A 169 -20.51 -16.66 23.39
N PHE A 170 -21.03 -17.08 24.55
CA PHE A 170 -20.45 -16.82 25.87
C PHE A 170 -20.05 -15.34 26.08
N PHE A 171 -18.79 -14.99 25.90
CA PHE A 171 -18.23 -13.66 26.17
C PHE A 171 -17.80 -12.91 24.90
N GLU A 172 -18.13 -13.44 23.73
CA GLU A 172 -17.74 -12.84 22.46
C GLU A 172 -18.89 -12.85 21.44
N ASP A 173 -18.77 -11.96 20.47
CA ASP A 173 -19.61 -11.97 19.29
C ASP A 173 -18.80 -12.49 18.10
N ILE A 174 -19.32 -13.46 17.38
CA ILE A 174 -18.77 -13.96 16.13
C ILE A 174 -19.50 -13.30 14.98
N TYR A 175 -18.75 -12.67 14.09
CA TYR A 175 -19.27 -11.99 12.89
C TYR A 175 -19.01 -12.83 11.65
N ALA A 176 -20.04 -13.06 10.85
CA ALA A 176 -19.91 -13.66 9.52
C ALA A 176 -20.04 -12.56 8.46
N TYR A 177 -18.99 -12.40 7.66
CA TYR A 177 -18.89 -11.39 6.61
C TYR A 177 -18.79 -12.02 5.23
N LEU A 178 -19.47 -11.37 4.27
CA LEU A 178 -19.25 -11.57 2.84
C LEU A 178 -18.49 -10.35 2.33
N LEU A 179 -17.29 -10.57 1.76
CA LEU A 179 -16.49 -9.50 1.19
C LEU A 179 -16.51 -9.60 -0.34
N GLN A 180 -16.43 -8.43 -0.97
CA GLN A 180 -16.31 -8.29 -2.43
C GLN A 180 -15.33 -7.19 -2.77
N LYS A 181 -14.77 -7.23 -3.97
CA LYS A 181 -13.99 -6.11 -4.51
C LYS A 181 -14.91 -4.91 -4.69
N ASN A 182 -14.49 -3.74 -4.21
CA ASN A 182 -15.22 -2.51 -4.48
C ASN A 182 -15.07 -2.09 -5.95
N GLU A 183 -15.92 -1.18 -6.42
CA GLU A 183 -15.93 -0.73 -7.81
C GLU A 183 -14.60 -0.08 -8.23
N PHE A 184 -13.90 0.58 -7.32
CA PHE A 184 -12.61 1.18 -7.63
C PHE A 184 -11.53 0.13 -7.93
N LEU A 185 -11.46 -0.96 -7.16
CA LEU A 185 -10.52 -2.04 -7.44
C LEU A 185 -10.85 -2.74 -8.77
N LYS A 186 -12.13 -2.99 -9.06
CA LYS A 186 -12.58 -3.56 -10.34
C LYS A 186 -12.17 -2.66 -11.51
N GLU A 187 -12.35 -1.34 -11.39
CA GLU A 187 -11.91 -0.37 -12.39
C GLU A 187 -10.39 -0.44 -12.64
N LEU A 188 -9.59 -0.52 -11.57
CA LEU A 188 -8.14 -0.64 -11.69
C LEU A 188 -7.74 -1.94 -12.40
N GLU A 189 -8.39 -3.07 -12.09
CA GLU A 189 -8.14 -4.35 -12.76
C GLU A 189 -8.51 -4.31 -14.26
N GLU A 190 -9.60 -3.65 -14.63
CA GLU A 190 -9.98 -3.43 -16.05
C GLU A 190 -8.93 -2.61 -16.80
N LYS A 191 -8.27 -1.67 -16.12
CA LYS A 191 -7.11 -0.93 -16.65
C LYS A 191 -5.81 -1.74 -16.63
N LYS A 192 -5.87 -3.06 -16.35
CA LYS A 192 -4.71 -3.96 -16.26
C LYS A 192 -3.70 -3.53 -15.18
N ILE A 193 -4.19 -2.93 -14.10
CA ILE A 193 -3.43 -2.74 -12.88
C ILE A 193 -3.67 -3.94 -11.97
N SER A 194 -2.60 -4.55 -11.51
CA SER A 194 -2.63 -5.74 -10.65
C SER A 194 -1.78 -5.55 -9.40
N GLY A 195 -1.96 -6.42 -8.40
CA GLY A 195 -1.18 -6.39 -7.17
C GLY A 195 -1.33 -5.08 -6.42
N VAL A 196 -2.54 -4.51 -6.41
CA VAL A 196 -2.83 -3.25 -5.70
C VAL A 196 -2.71 -3.49 -4.20
N LYS A 197 -1.85 -2.68 -3.56
CA LYS A 197 -1.59 -2.74 -2.11
C LYS A 197 -1.68 -1.36 -1.51
N TYR A 198 -2.34 -1.25 -0.36
CA TYR A 198 -2.30 -0.04 0.44
C TYR A 198 -0.86 0.33 0.81
N PHE A 199 -0.51 1.59 0.65
CA PHE A 199 0.84 2.07 0.93
C PHE A 199 0.86 3.08 2.09
N ALA A 200 0.02 4.11 2.01
CA ALA A 200 -0.06 5.14 3.03
C ALA A 200 -1.35 5.96 2.92
N LYS A 201 -1.80 6.51 4.04
CA LYS A 201 -2.88 7.47 4.09
C LYS A 201 -2.39 8.80 4.63
N GLY A 202 -2.45 9.81 3.80
CA GLY A 202 -2.21 11.19 4.19
C GLY A 202 -3.51 11.91 4.51
N HIS A 203 -3.39 13.15 4.94
CA HIS A 203 -4.53 14.00 5.25
C HIS A 203 -5.44 14.20 4.02
N ARG A 204 -4.86 14.35 2.82
CA ARG A 204 -5.57 14.71 1.57
C ARG A 204 -5.73 13.57 0.59
N GLY A 205 -4.88 12.57 0.64
CA GLY A 205 -4.89 11.46 -0.30
C GLY A 205 -4.52 10.13 0.32
N ILE A 206 -4.97 9.07 -0.33
CA ILE A 206 -4.60 7.69 -0.01
C ILE A 206 -3.72 7.18 -1.15
N LEU A 207 -2.62 6.54 -0.80
CA LEU A 207 -1.65 6.00 -1.74
C LEU A 207 -1.75 4.47 -1.77
N TYR A 208 -1.82 3.93 -2.97
CA TYR A 208 -1.66 2.51 -3.23
C TYR A 208 -0.47 2.30 -4.17
N THR A 209 0.15 1.15 -4.09
CA THR A 209 1.11 0.67 -5.10
C THR A 209 0.48 -0.44 -5.90
N GLY A 210 1.00 -0.66 -7.12
CA GLY A 210 0.53 -1.75 -7.97
C GLY A 210 1.48 -1.96 -9.15
N MET A 211 1.09 -2.85 -10.06
CA MET A 211 1.83 -3.15 -11.28
C MET A 211 0.98 -2.78 -12.50
N HIS A 212 1.54 -2.03 -13.44
CA HIS A 212 0.93 -1.75 -14.74
C HIS A 212 1.95 -1.96 -15.86
N LYS A 213 1.65 -2.83 -16.83
CA LYS A 213 2.58 -3.17 -17.92
C LYS A 213 3.99 -3.54 -17.43
N ASN A 214 4.06 -4.38 -16.41
CA ASN A 214 5.29 -4.84 -15.74
C ASN A 214 6.12 -3.71 -15.07
N LYS A 215 5.53 -2.54 -14.83
CA LYS A 215 6.16 -1.44 -14.10
C LYS A 215 5.43 -1.19 -12.80
N LYS A 216 6.19 -0.97 -11.74
CA LYS A 216 5.65 -0.57 -10.44
C LYS A 216 5.11 0.85 -10.53
N ILE A 217 3.91 1.05 -10.04
CA ILE A 217 3.20 2.34 -10.07
C ILE A 217 2.70 2.73 -8.69
N VAL A 218 2.38 4.00 -8.55
CA VAL A 218 1.63 4.56 -7.43
C VAL A 218 0.29 5.07 -7.93
N ILE A 219 -0.75 4.76 -7.20
CA ILE A 219 -2.10 5.27 -7.39
C ILE A 219 -2.35 6.23 -6.24
N LYS A 220 -2.56 7.52 -6.53
CA LYS A 220 -2.93 8.53 -5.53
C LYS A 220 -4.40 8.89 -5.74
N MET A 221 -5.23 8.52 -4.76
CA MET A 221 -6.65 8.83 -4.78
C MET A 221 -7.00 9.86 -3.71
N LYS A 222 -8.11 10.58 -3.92
CA LYS A 222 -8.65 11.51 -2.93
C LYS A 222 -9.02 10.77 -1.64
N ASN A 223 -8.67 11.34 -0.52
CA ASN A 223 -9.17 10.85 0.76
C ASN A 223 -10.64 11.29 0.92
N PRO A 224 -11.61 10.36 0.99
CA PRO A 224 -13.04 10.74 1.11
C PRO A 224 -13.36 11.62 2.32
N LYS A 225 -12.54 11.53 3.38
CA LYS A 225 -12.67 12.35 4.58
C LYS A 225 -12.06 13.76 4.46
N SER A 226 -11.41 14.07 3.33
CA SER A 226 -10.76 15.38 3.13
C SER A 226 -11.73 16.37 2.50
N SER A 227 -11.85 17.54 3.11
CA SER A 227 -12.59 18.69 2.57
C SER A 227 -11.83 19.45 1.46
N ALA A 228 -10.60 19.05 1.13
CA ALA A 228 -9.75 19.73 0.15
C ALA A 228 -10.19 19.37 -1.28
N PHE A 229 -11.04 20.21 -1.87
CA PHE A 229 -11.48 20.06 -3.27
C PHE A 229 -10.35 20.34 -4.26
N GLY A 230 -10.34 19.62 -5.39
CA GLY A 230 -9.50 19.90 -6.55
C GLY A 230 -8.00 19.63 -6.40
N ARG A 231 -7.50 19.17 -5.24
CA ARG A 231 -6.06 18.97 -5.01
C ARG A 231 -5.48 17.83 -5.84
N ILE A 232 -6.19 16.72 -5.94
CA ILE A 232 -5.76 15.54 -6.74
C ILE A 232 -5.70 15.92 -8.22
N GLN A 233 -6.74 16.58 -8.72
CA GLN A 233 -6.79 17.06 -10.10
C GLN A 233 -5.71 18.10 -10.38
N ASN A 234 -5.45 19.03 -9.43
CA ASN A 234 -4.40 20.03 -9.58
C ASN A 234 -3.03 19.36 -9.69
N GLU A 235 -2.73 18.41 -8.79
CA GLU A 235 -1.47 17.68 -8.83
C GLU A 235 -1.27 16.91 -10.13
N ALA A 236 -2.29 16.20 -10.60
CA ALA A 236 -2.24 15.48 -11.87
C ALA A 236 -1.99 16.41 -13.06
N LYS A 237 -2.70 17.55 -13.14
CA LYS A 237 -2.51 18.57 -14.18
C LYS A 237 -1.09 19.16 -14.16
N TRP A 238 -0.56 19.44 -12.97
CA TRP A 238 0.81 19.93 -12.85
C TRP A 238 1.82 18.86 -13.26
N LEU A 239 1.64 17.63 -12.82
CA LEU A 239 2.53 16.54 -13.19
C LEU A 239 2.57 16.32 -14.70
N GLU A 240 1.43 16.39 -15.38
CA GLU A 240 1.36 16.33 -16.84
C GLU A 240 2.16 17.44 -17.53
N LYS A 241 2.03 18.69 -17.05
CA LYS A 241 2.81 19.82 -17.55
C LYS A 241 4.31 19.66 -17.29
N LEU A 242 4.67 19.25 -16.07
CA LEU A 242 6.06 19.12 -15.62
C LEU A 242 6.78 17.95 -16.28
N ASN A 243 6.08 16.90 -16.66
CA ASN A 243 6.66 15.79 -17.40
C ASN A 243 7.22 16.20 -18.76
N LYS A 244 6.72 17.29 -19.39
CA LYS A 244 7.29 17.88 -20.61
C LYS A 244 8.73 18.40 -20.37
N PHE A 245 9.04 18.80 -19.14
CA PHE A 245 10.35 19.23 -18.69
C PHE A 245 11.15 18.14 -17.98
N LYS A 246 10.66 16.89 -17.97
CA LYS A 246 11.25 15.75 -17.24
C LYS A 246 11.33 15.98 -15.72
N ILE A 247 10.42 16.76 -15.15
CA ILE A 247 10.28 17.01 -13.72
C ILE A 247 9.16 16.13 -13.15
N GLY A 248 9.43 15.54 -11.98
CA GLY A 248 8.50 14.63 -11.28
C GLY A 248 8.48 13.20 -11.84
N PRO A 249 7.71 12.30 -11.21
CA PRO A 249 7.48 10.96 -11.71
C PRO A 249 6.66 11.01 -13.01
N LYS A 250 6.82 10.00 -13.87
CA LYS A 250 6.06 9.93 -15.12
C LYS A 250 4.59 9.65 -14.82
N LEU A 251 3.70 10.55 -15.22
CA LEU A 251 2.25 10.34 -15.19
C LEU A 251 1.89 9.21 -16.18
N VAL A 252 1.10 8.25 -15.71
CA VAL A 252 0.59 7.15 -16.56
C VAL A 252 -0.77 7.55 -17.12
N PHE A 253 -1.69 7.95 -16.25
CA PHE A 253 -2.98 8.58 -16.58
C PHE A 253 -3.60 9.23 -15.35
N SER A 254 -4.64 10.03 -15.55
CA SER A 254 -5.43 10.67 -14.48
C SER A 254 -6.92 10.55 -14.74
N LYS A 255 -7.70 10.56 -13.65
CA LYS A 255 -9.15 10.69 -13.59
C LYS A 255 -9.53 11.70 -12.51
N ASP A 256 -10.82 11.98 -12.36
CA ASP A 256 -11.30 13.02 -11.43
C ASP A 256 -10.93 12.73 -9.97
N GLU A 257 -11.05 11.47 -9.52
CA GLU A 257 -10.84 11.11 -8.12
C GLU A 257 -9.45 10.51 -7.82
N TYR A 258 -8.65 10.22 -8.86
CA TYR A 258 -7.31 9.63 -8.70
C TYR A 258 -6.43 9.83 -9.93
N PHE A 259 -5.12 9.66 -9.74
CA PHE A 259 -4.16 9.56 -10.83
C PHE A 259 -3.10 8.49 -10.53
N VAL A 260 -2.46 8.02 -11.60
CA VAL A 260 -1.48 6.93 -11.57
C VAL A 260 -0.17 7.44 -12.15
N TYR A 261 0.92 7.19 -11.44
CA TYR A 261 2.26 7.59 -11.86
C TYR A 261 3.30 6.51 -11.54
N GLU A 262 4.46 6.59 -12.18
CA GLU A 262 5.57 5.67 -12.00
C GLU A 262 6.06 5.69 -10.54
N HIS A 263 6.21 4.51 -9.93
CA HIS A 263 6.82 4.41 -8.60
C HIS A 263 8.30 4.78 -8.66
N ILE A 264 8.72 5.69 -7.79
CA ILE A 264 10.11 6.13 -7.72
C ILE A 264 10.80 5.38 -6.58
N GLU A 265 11.74 4.51 -6.94
CA GLU A 265 12.61 3.85 -5.98
C GLU A 265 13.86 4.70 -5.73
N GLY A 266 14.19 4.94 -4.45
CA GLY A 266 15.33 5.74 -4.07
C GLY A 266 15.25 6.20 -2.62
N ASP A 267 16.29 6.89 -2.16
CA ASP A 267 16.34 7.49 -0.84
C ASP A 267 15.75 8.92 -0.87
N PHE A 268 15.08 9.34 0.17
CA PHE A 268 14.77 10.76 0.36
C PHE A 268 16.08 11.57 0.49
N ILE A 269 16.03 12.83 0.06
CA ILE A 269 17.21 13.70 -0.02
C ILE A 269 18.09 13.70 1.24
N ALA A 270 17.47 13.74 2.44
CA ALA A 270 18.23 13.76 3.70
C ALA A 270 19.02 12.46 3.92
N ASP A 271 18.39 11.31 3.68
CA ASP A 271 19.04 10.02 3.87
C ASP A 271 20.08 9.73 2.80
N TYR A 272 19.83 10.19 1.57
CA TYR A 272 20.84 10.14 0.52
C TYR A 272 22.10 10.96 0.85
N ILE A 273 21.93 12.19 1.35
CA ILE A 273 23.08 13.06 1.72
C ILE A 273 23.95 12.41 2.82
N LYS A 274 23.35 11.73 3.79
CA LYS A 274 24.09 11.02 4.84
C LYS A 274 25.02 9.93 4.27
N LYS A 275 24.60 9.25 3.21
CA LYS A 275 25.31 8.10 2.61
C LYS A 275 26.28 8.52 1.48
N ALA A 276 26.00 9.62 0.79
CA ALA A 276 26.71 10.01 -0.43
C ALA A 276 28.04 10.74 -0.15
N ASN A 277 28.95 10.70 -1.12
CA ASN A 277 30.18 11.48 -1.13
C ASN A 277 29.94 12.90 -1.66
N LYS A 278 30.94 13.79 -1.47
CA LYS A 278 30.92 15.21 -1.87
C LYS A 278 30.49 15.41 -3.33
N SER A 279 31.09 14.68 -4.26
CA SER A 279 30.82 14.83 -5.70
C SER A 279 29.36 14.51 -6.04
N ARG A 280 28.83 13.41 -5.50
CA ARG A 280 27.42 13.01 -5.70
C ARG A 280 26.45 14.02 -5.09
N ILE A 281 26.75 14.53 -3.88
CA ILE A 281 25.91 15.55 -3.23
C ILE A 281 25.88 16.82 -4.08
N LYS A 282 27.03 17.33 -4.55
CA LYS A 282 27.07 18.50 -5.43
C LYS A 282 26.30 18.28 -6.73
N LYS A 283 26.39 17.08 -7.31
CA LYS A 283 25.63 16.73 -8.53
C LYS A 283 24.13 16.81 -8.31
N ILE A 284 23.60 16.24 -7.20
CA ILE A 284 22.16 16.29 -6.93
C ILE A 284 21.68 17.70 -6.59
N ILE A 285 22.47 18.49 -5.82
CA ILE A 285 22.13 19.89 -5.53
C ILE A 285 22.01 20.68 -6.83
N LYS A 286 22.98 20.53 -7.74
CA LYS A 286 22.93 21.15 -9.08
C LYS A 286 21.71 20.71 -9.86
N GLY A 287 21.37 19.42 -9.84
CA GLY A 287 20.19 18.87 -10.51
C GLY A 287 18.87 19.44 -9.93
N ILE A 288 18.79 19.61 -8.61
CA ILE A 288 17.63 20.23 -7.96
C ILE A 288 17.51 21.70 -8.38
N PHE A 289 18.58 22.47 -8.31
CA PHE A 289 18.57 23.87 -8.77
C PHE A 289 18.13 24.02 -10.22
N SER A 290 18.59 23.11 -11.10
CA SER A 290 18.17 23.12 -12.51
C SER A 290 16.65 22.93 -12.67
N GLN A 291 16.06 21.98 -11.91
CA GLN A 291 14.62 21.78 -11.94
C GLN A 291 13.85 22.98 -11.36
N LEU A 292 14.31 23.53 -10.22
CA LEU A 292 13.72 24.71 -9.60
C LEU A 292 13.81 25.97 -10.49
N PHE A 293 14.91 26.14 -11.20
CA PHE A 293 15.06 27.21 -12.19
C PHE A 293 14.05 27.06 -13.32
N THR A 294 13.79 25.84 -13.79
CA THR A 294 12.74 25.59 -14.78
C THR A 294 11.38 26.00 -14.26
N LEU A 295 11.04 25.67 -12.98
CA LEU A 295 9.80 26.11 -12.36
C LEU A 295 9.71 27.65 -12.28
N ASP A 296 10.80 28.32 -11.85
CA ASP A 296 10.85 29.77 -11.78
C ASP A 296 10.65 30.40 -13.17
N LYS A 297 11.26 29.85 -14.23
CA LYS A 297 11.14 30.36 -15.61
C LYS A 297 9.75 30.23 -16.21
N ILE A 298 8.99 29.19 -15.83
CA ILE A 298 7.60 29.03 -16.28
C ILE A 298 6.58 29.76 -15.37
N GLY A 299 7.08 30.51 -14.36
CA GLY A 299 6.21 31.25 -13.43
C GLY A 299 5.40 30.35 -12.48
N ALA A 300 5.91 29.17 -12.15
CA ALA A 300 5.25 28.22 -11.25
C ALA A 300 5.92 28.19 -9.87
N ASP A 301 5.14 28.27 -8.80
CA ASP A 301 5.63 28.10 -7.43
C ASP A 301 5.19 26.73 -6.88
N LYS A 302 6.16 25.93 -6.39
CA LYS A 302 5.90 24.62 -5.83
C LYS A 302 5.54 24.67 -4.35
N GLU A 303 5.79 25.80 -3.69
CA GLU A 303 5.74 25.94 -2.23
C GLU A 303 6.64 24.93 -1.47
N GLU A 304 6.88 25.18 -0.18
CA GLU A 304 7.56 24.28 0.76
C GLU A 304 8.98 23.81 0.35
N MET A 305 9.63 24.45 -0.65
CA MET A 305 11.02 24.12 -1.03
C MET A 305 12.05 24.52 0.03
N HIS A 306 11.64 25.22 1.08
CA HIS A 306 12.44 25.45 2.28
C HIS A 306 12.43 24.23 3.24
N HIS A 307 11.54 23.24 3.03
CA HIS A 307 11.47 21.96 3.77
C HIS A 307 11.24 20.76 2.84
N PRO A 308 12.11 20.50 1.85
CA PRO A 308 11.86 19.51 0.80
C PRO A 308 12.15 18.05 1.20
N LEU A 309 12.30 17.75 2.50
CA LEU A 309 12.79 16.46 2.99
C LEU A 309 11.99 15.26 2.50
N LYS A 310 10.66 15.40 2.36
CA LYS A 310 9.73 14.37 1.85
C LYS A 310 9.29 14.62 0.41
N HIS A 311 9.80 15.67 -0.23
CA HIS A 311 9.39 16.13 -1.55
C HIS A 311 10.42 15.84 -2.64
N ILE A 312 11.57 15.27 -2.29
CA ILE A 312 12.63 14.90 -3.23
C ILE A 312 13.17 13.51 -2.92
N ILE A 313 13.06 12.61 -3.90
CA ILE A 313 13.68 11.28 -3.89
C ILE A 313 14.86 11.30 -4.86
N ILE A 314 15.96 10.65 -4.47
CA ILE A 314 17.14 10.50 -5.32
C ILE A 314 17.14 9.09 -5.92
N ARG A 315 16.85 9.02 -7.22
CA ARG A 315 16.86 7.79 -8.01
C ARG A 315 18.09 7.77 -8.93
N ASN A 316 18.95 6.78 -8.78
CA ASN A 316 20.17 6.65 -9.62
C ASN A 316 20.98 7.94 -9.69
N HIS A 317 21.20 8.59 -8.54
CA HIS A 317 21.92 9.86 -8.41
C HIS A 317 21.27 11.06 -9.13
N ASN A 318 19.98 10.99 -9.44
CA ASN A 318 19.21 12.09 -10.02
C ASN A 318 18.03 12.45 -9.11
N PRO A 319 17.78 13.74 -8.86
CA PRO A 319 16.65 14.16 -8.04
C PRO A 319 15.33 14.04 -8.80
N VAL A 320 14.31 13.52 -8.14
CA VAL A 320 12.92 13.48 -8.61
C VAL A 320 12.05 14.19 -7.59
N MET A 321 11.42 15.28 -7.99
CA MET A 321 10.49 16.02 -7.15
C MET A 321 9.15 15.30 -7.08
N LEU A 322 8.51 15.35 -5.92
CA LEU A 322 7.20 14.77 -5.63
C LEU A 322 6.28 15.84 -5.06
N ASP A 323 4.98 15.53 -5.03
CA ASP A 323 3.94 16.31 -4.37
C ASP A 323 3.78 17.73 -4.95
N PHE A 324 2.96 17.83 -5.98
CA PHE A 324 2.67 19.06 -6.70
C PHE A 324 1.26 19.61 -6.40
N GLU A 325 0.62 19.14 -5.35
CA GLU A 325 -0.78 19.44 -5.04
C GLU A 325 -1.07 20.94 -4.77
N ARG A 326 -0.06 21.69 -4.29
CA ARG A 326 -0.16 23.12 -4.00
C ARG A 326 0.42 24.01 -5.08
N MET A 327 0.92 23.43 -6.16
CA MET A 327 1.48 24.23 -7.25
C MET A 327 0.46 25.16 -7.88
N HIS A 328 0.91 26.36 -8.18
CA HIS A 328 0.13 27.39 -8.85
C HIS A 328 1.03 28.33 -9.64
N PHE A 329 0.46 29.08 -10.58
CA PHE A 329 1.19 30.13 -11.27
C PHE A 329 1.29 31.41 -10.41
N VAL A 330 2.45 32.04 -10.44
CA VAL A 330 2.74 33.28 -9.71
C VAL A 330 3.53 34.23 -10.58
N LYS A 331 3.43 35.53 -10.29
CA LYS A 331 4.26 36.54 -10.94
C LYS A 331 5.73 36.45 -10.51
N ASP A 332 5.95 36.20 -9.21
CA ASP A 332 7.27 36.17 -8.58
C ASP A 332 7.50 34.82 -7.88
N SER A 333 7.94 33.82 -8.64
CA SER A 333 8.25 32.50 -8.09
C SER A 333 9.45 32.52 -7.14
N LYS A 334 9.48 31.58 -6.19
CA LYS A 334 10.46 31.57 -5.10
C LYS A 334 11.19 30.24 -4.92
N ASN A 335 11.08 29.32 -5.88
CA ASN A 335 11.56 27.95 -5.72
C ASN A 335 13.06 27.88 -5.44
N VAL A 336 13.88 28.55 -6.25
CA VAL A 336 15.34 28.59 -6.06
C VAL A 336 15.70 29.26 -4.73
N THR A 337 15.06 30.37 -4.39
CA THR A 337 15.38 31.09 -3.14
C THR A 337 14.94 30.32 -1.90
N GLN A 338 13.80 29.62 -1.94
CA GLN A 338 13.38 28.71 -0.87
C GLN A 338 14.36 27.55 -0.67
N PHE A 339 14.89 26.99 -1.76
CA PHE A 339 15.88 25.92 -1.65
C PHE A 339 17.22 26.42 -1.11
N CYS A 340 17.62 27.67 -1.41
CA CYS A 340 18.75 28.30 -0.73
C CYS A 340 18.53 28.37 0.79
N GLN A 341 17.32 28.70 1.26
CA GLN A 341 16.99 28.70 2.69
C GLN A 341 17.12 27.29 3.31
N PHE A 342 16.67 26.25 2.57
CA PHE A 342 16.87 24.86 3.01
C PHE A 342 18.35 24.51 3.20
N LEU A 343 19.21 24.88 2.25
CA LEU A 343 20.64 24.60 2.32
C LEU A 343 21.32 25.32 3.51
N MET A 344 20.77 26.43 3.98
CA MET A 344 21.25 27.15 5.14
C MET A 344 20.74 26.59 6.49
N ASN A 345 19.89 25.55 6.47
CA ASN A 345 19.40 24.92 7.71
C ASN A 345 20.57 24.34 8.50
N SER A 346 20.61 24.63 9.82
CA SER A 346 21.73 24.27 10.69
C SER A 346 22.05 22.77 10.67
N LYS A 347 21.01 21.92 10.83
CA LYS A 347 21.16 20.46 10.84
C LYS A 347 21.69 19.92 9.51
N LEU A 348 21.20 20.44 8.38
CA LEU A 348 21.70 20.05 7.07
C LEU A 348 23.13 20.52 6.86
N ASN A 349 23.44 21.74 7.27
CA ASN A 349 24.79 22.32 7.10
C ASN A 349 25.83 21.54 7.92
N GLU A 350 25.52 21.07 9.11
CA GLU A 350 26.36 20.16 9.89
C GLU A 350 26.68 18.89 9.11
N ILE A 351 25.67 18.24 8.53
CA ILE A 351 25.87 17.04 7.72
C ILE A 351 26.72 17.36 6.48
N LEU A 352 26.48 18.47 5.80
CA LEU A 352 27.26 18.88 4.63
C LEU A 352 28.72 19.14 4.99
N LYS A 353 29.01 19.76 6.14
CA LYS A 353 30.37 19.97 6.66
C LYS A 353 31.13 18.65 6.84
N THR A 354 30.48 17.60 7.39
CA THR A 354 31.12 16.25 7.49
C THR A 354 31.48 15.67 6.14
N LYS A 355 30.83 16.11 5.07
CA LYS A 355 31.12 15.73 3.68
C LYS A 355 32.08 16.68 2.98
N LYS A 356 32.73 17.59 3.71
CA LYS A 356 33.65 18.63 3.20
C LYS A 356 32.93 19.56 2.20
N ILE A 357 31.65 19.85 2.42
CA ILE A 357 30.89 20.84 1.67
C ILE A 357 30.62 22.01 2.59
N SER A 358 31.06 23.20 2.17
CA SER A 358 30.85 24.43 2.90
C SER A 358 29.90 25.35 2.13
N ILE A 359 29.00 26.00 2.88
CA ILE A 359 28.07 26.99 2.36
C ILE A 359 28.20 28.22 3.23
N ASP A 360 28.67 29.33 2.65
CA ASP A 360 28.65 30.63 3.31
C ASP A 360 27.23 31.19 3.29
N ARG A 361 26.69 31.44 4.47
CA ARG A 361 25.30 31.90 4.63
C ARG A 361 25.09 33.29 4.04
N ASN A 362 26.04 34.20 4.23
CA ASN A 362 25.91 35.57 3.76
C ASN A 362 26.07 35.63 2.23
N GLU A 363 27.04 34.89 1.69
CA GLU A 363 27.24 34.77 0.25
C GLU A 363 26.01 34.23 -0.45
N ILE A 364 25.46 33.07 -0.01
CA ILE A 364 24.30 32.45 -0.66
C ILE A 364 23.03 33.31 -0.54
N MET A 365 22.85 34.03 0.58
CA MET A 365 21.74 34.97 0.75
C MET A 365 21.80 36.15 -0.22
N ASN A 366 23.02 36.72 -0.39
CA ASN A 366 23.21 37.82 -1.33
C ASN A 366 22.99 37.38 -2.76
N LEU A 367 23.54 36.22 -3.14
CA LEU A 367 23.32 35.63 -4.48
C LEU A 367 21.86 35.31 -4.75
N ALA A 368 21.13 34.80 -3.74
CA ALA A 368 19.69 34.54 -3.87
C ALA A 368 18.87 35.84 -4.06
N LYS A 369 19.27 36.96 -3.38
CA LYS A 369 18.63 38.28 -3.63
C LYS A 369 18.90 38.78 -5.05
N ILE A 370 20.14 38.63 -5.56
CA ILE A 370 20.52 39.00 -6.94
C ILE A 370 19.71 38.16 -7.92
N TYR A 371 19.64 36.83 -7.70
CA TYR A 371 18.84 35.93 -8.53
C TYR A 371 17.36 36.33 -8.56
N LYS A 372 16.77 36.65 -7.41
CA LYS A 372 15.37 37.06 -7.33
C LYS A 372 15.07 38.33 -8.15
N ARG A 373 16.02 39.28 -8.21
CA ARG A 373 15.87 40.50 -9.02
C ARG A 373 16.02 40.23 -10.51
N ASN A 374 16.85 39.26 -10.88
CA ASN A 374 17.11 38.90 -12.27
C ASN A 374 17.29 37.40 -12.39
N MET A 375 16.19 36.68 -12.68
CA MET A 375 16.12 35.21 -12.81
C MET A 375 16.74 34.75 -14.12
N ASN A 376 18.05 34.58 -14.14
CA ASN A 376 18.78 34.06 -15.29
C ASN A 376 19.78 32.95 -14.88
N ILE A 377 20.26 32.20 -15.87
CA ILE A 377 21.16 31.07 -15.68
C ILE A 377 22.52 31.49 -15.11
N ALA A 378 23.00 32.69 -15.43
CA ALA A 378 24.28 33.19 -14.92
C ALA A 378 24.22 33.40 -13.41
N ASN A 379 23.14 34.00 -12.90
CA ASN A 379 22.92 34.21 -11.48
C ASN A 379 22.67 32.89 -10.74
N LEU A 380 21.96 31.94 -11.36
CA LEU A 380 21.85 30.57 -10.81
C LEU A 380 23.21 29.90 -10.67
N ASN A 381 24.06 30.00 -11.71
CA ASN A 381 25.41 29.38 -11.67
C ASN A 381 26.25 30.00 -10.57
N LYS A 382 26.15 31.29 -10.27
CA LYS A 382 26.84 31.92 -9.12
C LYS A 382 26.41 31.25 -7.80
N ILE A 383 25.10 30.98 -7.60
CA ILE A 383 24.61 30.27 -6.41
C ILE A 383 25.19 28.85 -6.35
N ILE A 384 25.17 28.10 -7.45
CA ILE A 384 25.68 26.72 -7.50
C ILE A 384 27.20 26.71 -7.21
N ASN A 385 27.97 27.64 -7.76
CA ASN A 385 29.42 27.70 -7.59
C ASN A 385 29.85 28.18 -6.18
N SER A 386 28.99 28.87 -5.44
CA SER A 386 29.28 29.25 -4.05
C SER A 386 29.23 28.07 -3.06
N ILE A 387 28.73 26.91 -3.49
CA ILE A 387 28.67 25.66 -2.70
C ILE A 387 30.03 24.95 -2.89
N LYS A 388 30.94 25.15 -1.96
CA LYS A 388 32.34 24.68 -2.04
C LYS A 388 32.54 23.25 -1.58
#